data_833562c6936a382c9ec32ad1040c651d
#
_entry.id   833562c6936a382c9ec32ad1040c651d
#
_cell.length_a   1.000
_cell.length_b   1.000
_cell.length_c   1.000
_cell.angle_alpha   90.00
_cell.angle_beta   90.00
_cell.angle_gamma   90.00
#
_symmetry.space_group_name_H-M   'P 1'
#
loop_
_entity.id
_entity.type
_entity.pdbx_description
1 polymer ?
#
loop_
_entity_poly.entity_id
_entity_poly.type
_entity_poly.pdbx_seq_one_letter_code
_entity_poly.pdbx_strand_id
1 'polypeptide(L)'
;MPVPSPYLIDMSNLLEIKDRVIVLMGSTSGLGRALATGLAGEGAIVIPSGRREVQLSALCHEIDPAGNRTLCRTSDVRNRESIDALRDAVLDKFGRIDVLVNAAGVTFKQATVSMSEDQWLALMDTDLTGVLRACQSFYEPLKQSGRGRIINIASLGSFRAFYQVAAYAASKTAVLSLTRSLGCEWARDGICVNAIVPGVFPTDLNIKLIVGTPRGDEMLMRTPMGRFGKPEEIVGAAILLASDGARFITGQTIVVDGGYLASGVNQ
;
A
#
# COMPACT_ATOMS: atom_id res chain seq x y z
N MET A 1 12.93 -35.70 -27.18
CA MET A 1 11.91 -34.80 -26.64
C MET A 1 12.54 -33.42 -26.60
N PRO A 2 11.88 -32.36 -27.09
CA PRO A 2 12.42 -31.02 -26.98
C PRO A 2 12.48 -30.65 -25.48
N VAL A 3 13.63 -30.20 -25.00
CA VAL A 3 13.80 -29.65 -23.65
C VAL A 3 12.89 -28.42 -23.58
N PRO A 4 11.95 -28.35 -22.63
CA PRO A 4 11.10 -27.16 -22.51
C PRO A 4 12.00 -25.95 -22.28
N SER A 5 11.87 -24.93 -23.11
CA SER A 5 12.59 -23.67 -22.95
C SER A 5 12.25 -23.10 -21.59
N PRO A 6 13.23 -22.80 -20.73
CA PRO A 6 12.96 -22.20 -19.41
C PRO A 6 12.37 -20.78 -19.53
N TYR A 7 12.16 -20.29 -20.74
CA TYR A 7 11.64 -18.93 -21.06
C TYR A 7 10.20 -18.92 -21.57
N LEU A 8 9.54 -20.10 -21.73
CA LEU A 8 8.12 -20.13 -22.08
C LEU A 8 7.27 -19.82 -20.83
N ILE A 9 6.98 -18.55 -20.65
CA ILE A 9 6.04 -18.04 -19.65
C ILE A 9 4.66 -18.18 -20.26
N ASP A 10 3.72 -18.81 -19.54
CA ASP A 10 2.32 -18.72 -19.91
C ASP A 10 1.86 -17.26 -19.74
N MET A 11 1.64 -16.59 -20.87
CA MET A 11 1.24 -15.18 -20.92
C MET A 11 -0.25 -14.97 -20.64
N SER A 12 -1.04 -16.05 -20.57
CA SER A 12 -2.50 -15.97 -20.45
C SER A 12 -2.98 -15.38 -19.13
N ASN A 13 -2.15 -15.48 -18.04
CA ASN A 13 -2.57 -15.15 -16.68
C ASN A 13 -1.58 -14.24 -15.93
N LEU A 14 -0.82 -13.41 -16.65
CA LEU A 14 0.24 -12.57 -16.04
C LEU A 14 -0.27 -11.64 -14.93
N LEU A 15 -1.50 -11.15 -15.02
CA LEU A 15 -2.09 -10.24 -14.04
C LEU A 15 -2.99 -10.97 -13.03
N GLU A 16 -3.08 -12.29 -13.10
CA GLU A 16 -3.91 -13.05 -12.17
C GLU A 16 -3.34 -13.02 -10.75
N ILE A 17 -4.20 -12.67 -9.80
CA ILE A 17 -3.88 -12.66 -8.38
C ILE A 17 -4.77 -13.62 -7.57
N LYS A 18 -5.57 -14.43 -8.28
CA LYS A 18 -6.44 -15.42 -7.64
C LYS A 18 -5.64 -16.32 -6.70
N ASP A 19 -6.19 -16.57 -5.52
CA ASP A 19 -5.62 -17.39 -4.45
C ASP A 19 -4.24 -16.90 -3.92
N ARG A 20 -3.78 -15.69 -4.28
CA ARG A 20 -2.64 -15.06 -3.60
C ARG A 20 -3.04 -14.62 -2.21
N VAL A 21 -2.23 -14.97 -1.23
CA VAL A 21 -2.42 -14.55 0.16
C VAL A 21 -1.80 -13.17 0.34
N ILE A 22 -2.64 -12.15 0.53
CA ILE A 22 -2.27 -10.73 0.57
C ILE A 22 -2.58 -10.17 1.96
N VAL A 23 -1.56 -9.82 2.73
CA VAL A 23 -1.72 -9.11 4.00
C VAL A 23 -1.71 -7.60 3.73
N LEU A 24 -2.74 -6.89 4.21
CA LEU A 24 -2.92 -5.46 3.98
C LEU A 24 -2.96 -4.70 5.30
N MET A 25 -1.86 -4.02 5.61
CA MET A 25 -1.74 -3.18 6.81
C MET A 25 -2.41 -1.83 6.58
N GLY A 26 -3.37 -1.45 7.44
CA GLY A 26 -4.06 -0.15 7.34
C GLY A 26 -5.27 -0.15 6.40
N SER A 27 -6.12 -1.17 6.47
CA SER A 27 -7.24 -1.41 5.55
C SER A 27 -8.62 -0.95 6.05
N THR A 28 -8.72 -0.35 7.23
CA THR A 28 -10.05 -0.06 7.84
C THR A 28 -10.75 1.18 7.26
N SER A 29 -10.13 1.95 6.36
CA SER A 29 -10.72 3.10 5.66
C SER A 29 -9.91 3.52 4.43
N GLY A 30 -10.45 4.45 3.65
CA GLY A 30 -9.76 5.12 2.55
C GLY A 30 -9.18 4.17 1.50
N LEU A 31 -7.98 4.46 1.02
CA LEU A 31 -7.32 3.67 -0.03
C LEU A 31 -7.03 2.23 0.41
N GLY A 32 -6.67 2.01 1.68
CA GLY A 32 -6.44 0.67 2.20
C GLY A 32 -7.71 -0.20 2.15
N ARG A 33 -8.89 0.37 2.45
CA ARG A 33 -10.17 -0.34 2.30
C ARG A 33 -10.47 -0.65 0.83
N ALA A 34 -10.31 0.32 -0.07
CA ALA A 34 -10.54 0.13 -1.50
C ALA A 34 -9.60 -0.95 -2.08
N LEU A 35 -8.32 -0.96 -1.67
CA LEU A 35 -7.39 -2.02 -2.04
C LEU A 35 -7.85 -3.39 -1.52
N ALA A 36 -8.29 -3.48 -0.26
CA ALA A 36 -8.76 -4.76 0.29
C ALA A 36 -9.97 -5.31 -0.48
N THR A 37 -10.98 -4.47 -0.73
CA THR A 37 -12.20 -4.84 -1.46
C THR A 37 -11.89 -5.20 -2.92
N GLY A 38 -11.07 -4.36 -3.60
CA GLY A 38 -10.74 -4.59 -5.00
C GLY A 38 -9.90 -5.85 -5.22
N LEU A 39 -8.86 -6.09 -4.40
CA LEU A 39 -8.03 -7.29 -4.52
C LEU A 39 -8.80 -8.57 -4.18
N ALA A 40 -9.72 -8.52 -3.19
CA ALA A 40 -10.59 -9.63 -2.89
C ALA A 40 -11.59 -9.92 -4.03
N GLY A 41 -12.12 -8.88 -4.69
CA GLY A 41 -12.97 -8.99 -5.87
C GLY A 41 -12.28 -9.70 -7.05
N GLU A 42 -10.97 -9.60 -7.17
CA GLU A 42 -10.13 -10.31 -8.15
C GLU A 42 -9.70 -11.71 -7.69
N GLY A 43 -10.33 -12.24 -6.65
CA GLY A 43 -10.14 -13.59 -6.16
C GLY A 43 -8.91 -13.82 -5.29
N ALA A 44 -8.23 -12.78 -4.82
CA ALA A 44 -7.18 -12.93 -3.83
C ALA A 44 -7.73 -13.32 -2.45
N ILE A 45 -6.91 -13.97 -1.64
CA ILE A 45 -7.16 -14.21 -0.22
C ILE A 45 -6.62 -12.99 0.53
N VAL A 46 -7.49 -12.03 0.85
CA VAL A 46 -7.08 -10.79 1.47
C VAL A 46 -7.24 -10.85 2.98
N ILE A 47 -6.17 -10.53 3.69
CA ILE A 47 -6.13 -10.40 5.15
C ILE A 47 -6.03 -8.91 5.48
N PRO A 48 -7.16 -8.23 5.67
CA PRO A 48 -7.16 -6.84 6.06
C PRO A 48 -6.73 -6.71 7.53
N SER A 49 -5.99 -5.65 7.85
CA SER A 49 -5.59 -5.38 9.23
C SER A 49 -5.55 -3.90 9.55
N GLY A 50 -5.73 -3.58 10.80
CA GLY A 50 -5.72 -2.25 11.37
C GLY A 50 -6.16 -2.27 12.83
N ARG A 51 -6.18 -1.11 13.48
CA ARG A 51 -6.46 -0.98 14.92
C ARG A 51 -7.95 -0.97 15.26
N ARG A 52 -8.81 -0.59 14.30
CA ARG A 52 -10.24 -0.35 14.51
C ARG A 52 -11.03 -1.65 14.29
N GLU A 53 -11.33 -2.34 15.36
CA GLU A 53 -11.92 -3.69 15.34
C GLU A 53 -13.28 -3.73 14.63
N VAL A 54 -14.18 -2.79 14.94
CA VAL A 54 -15.54 -2.75 14.36
C VAL A 54 -15.49 -2.58 12.84
N GLN A 55 -14.68 -1.62 12.35
CA GLN A 55 -14.51 -1.38 10.91
C GLN A 55 -13.79 -2.55 10.22
N LEU A 56 -12.84 -3.19 10.91
CA LEU A 56 -12.14 -4.34 10.41
C LEU A 56 -13.09 -5.54 10.25
N SER A 57 -13.89 -5.83 11.27
CA SER A 57 -14.88 -6.91 11.24
C SER A 57 -15.90 -6.73 10.12
N ALA A 58 -16.41 -5.50 9.94
CA ALA A 58 -17.31 -5.17 8.86
C ALA A 58 -16.67 -5.40 7.47
N LEU A 59 -15.39 -5.00 7.29
CA LEU A 59 -14.67 -5.23 6.04
C LEU A 59 -14.41 -6.72 5.78
N CYS A 60 -14.02 -7.49 6.80
CA CYS A 60 -13.83 -8.94 6.67
C CYS A 60 -15.12 -9.62 6.20
N HIS A 61 -16.26 -9.27 6.79
CA HIS A 61 -17.56 -9.81 6.39
C HIS A 61 -17.96 -9.40 4.97
N GLU A 62 -17.62 -8.17 4.56
CA GLU A 62 -17.90 -7.67 3.21
C GLU A 62 -17.11 -8.43 2.13
N ILE A 63 -15.81 -8.65 2.34
CA ILE A 63 -14.94 -9.30 1.34
C ILE A 63 -15.05 -10.83 1.36
N ASP A 64 -15.47 -11.40 2.46
CA ASP A 64 -15.65 -12.87 2.63
C ASP A 64 -16.75 -13.18 3.63
N PRO A 65 -18.03 -13.13 3.20
CA PRO A 65 -19.17 -13.44 4.10
C PRO A 65 -19.12 -14.85 4.70
N ALA A 66 -18.47 -15.80 4.00
CA ALA A 66 -18.33 -17.18 4.47
C ALA A 66 -17.20 -17.38 5.49
N GLY A 67 -16.26 -16.42 5.61
CA GLY A 67 -15.15 -16.45 6.56
C GLY A 67 -14.03 -17.46 6.25
N ASN A 68 -14.00 -18.01 5.04
CA ASN A 68 -13.04 -19.05 4.65
C ASN A 68 -11.76 -18.49 4.00
N ARG A 69 -11.85 -17.33 3.39
CA ARG A 69 -10.80 -16.71 2.56
C ARG A 69 -10.24 -15.42 3.16
N THR A 70 -10.58 -15.07 4.39
CA THR A 70 -10.02 -13.95 5.12
C THR A 70 -9.68 -14.32 6.55
N LEU A 71 -8.94 -13.46 7.24
CA LEU A 71 -8.68 -13.53 8.68
C LEU A 71 -8.91 -12.14 9.27
N CYS A 72 -9.83 -12.03 10.22
CA CYS A 72 -10.11 -10.79 10.90
C CYS A 72 -9.26 -10.69 12.17
N ARG A 73 -8.14 -9.97 12.10
CA ARG A 73 -7.24 -9.75 13.23
C ARG A 73 -6.70 -8.32 13.25
N THR A 74 -6.91 -7.63 14.35
CA THR A 74 -6.35 -6.29 14.56
C THR A 74 -4.83 -6.33 14.64
N SER A 75 -4.17 -5.26 14.16
CA SER A 75 -2.73 -5.06 14.32
C SER A 75 -2.40 -3.56 14.35
N ASP A 76 -1.39 -3.20 15.14
CA ASP A 76 -0.82 -1.86 15.18
C ASP A 76 0.60 -1.90 14.60
N VAL A 77 0.86 -1.15 13.54
CA VAL A 77 2.18 -1.08 12.88
C VAL A 77 3.27 -0.51 13.77
N ARG A 78 2.90 0.14 14.87
CA ARG A 78 3.83 0.67 15.87
C ARG A 78 4.31 -0.40 16.87
N ASN A 79 3.70 -1.57 16.86
CA ASN A 79 4.00 -2.66 17.79
C ASN A 79 4.44 -3.91 17.01
N ARG A 80 5.70 -4.33 17.22
CA ARG A 80 6.31 -5.49 16.57
C ARG A 80 5.57 -6.79 16.89
N GLU A 81 5.26 -7.04 18.15
CA GLU A 81 4.60 -8.24 18.60
C GLU A 81 3.19 -8.37 17.98
N SER A 82 2.50 -7.24 17.80
CA SER A 82 1.20 -7.20 17.13
C SER A 82 1.28 -7.58 15.65
N ILE A 83 2.34 -7.16 14.96
CA ILE A 83 2.60 -7.52 13.56
C ILE A 83 2.97 -9.00 13.45
N ASP A 84 3.87 -9.48 14.32
CA ASP A 84 4.32 -10.87 14.35
C ASP A 84 3.17 -11.82 14.63
N ALA A 85 2.29 -11.48 15.60
CA ALA A 85 1.10 -12.25 15.90
C ALA A 85 0.08 -12.32 14.74
N LEU A 86 -0.02 -11.24 13.93
CA LEU A 86 -0.82 -11.27 12.70
C LEU A 86 -0.19 -12.20 11.67
N ARG A 87 1.12 -12.07 11.41
CA ARG A 87 1.87 -12.94 10.49
C ARG A 87 1.68 -14.42 10.83
N ASP A 88 1.89 -14.79 12.09
CA ASP A 88 1.80 -16.17 12.56
C ASP A 88 0.39 -16.73 12.38
N ALA A 89 -0.64 -15.96 12.74
CA ALA A 89 -2.03 -16.36 12.52
C ALA A 89 -2.40 -16.54 11.03
N VAL A 90 -1.79 -15.76 10.12
CA VAL A 90 -1.98 -15.95 8.67
C VAL A 90 -1.30 -17.22 8.22
N LEU A 91 -0.09 -17.50 8.68
CA LEU A 91 0.64 -18.73 8.35
C LEU A 91 -0.09 -19.96 8.89
N ASP A 92 -0.60 -19.91 10.11
CA ASP A 92 -1.38 -21.01 10.72
C ASP A 92 -2.64 -21.33 9.89
N LYS A 93 -3.34 -20.31 9.37
CA LYS A 93 -4.58 -20.52 8.62
C LYS A 93 -4.35 -20.85 7.15
N PHE A 94 -3.38 -20.21 6.47
CA PHE A 94 -3.22 -20.28 5.01
C PHE A 94 -1.91 -20.91 4.56
N GLY A 95 -0.97 -21.16 5.47
CA GLY A 95 0.31 -21.82 5.21
C GLY A 95 1.32 -20.99 4.40
N ARG A 96 0.96 -19.78 3.96
CA ARG A 96 1.80 -18.94 3.10
C ARG A 96 1.39 -17.47 3.14
N ILE A 97 2.30 -16.60 2.71
CA ILE A 97 2.05 -15.18 2.45
C ILE A 97 2.77 -14.81 1.17
N ASP A 98 2.04 -14.27 0.18
CA ASP A 98 2.57 -13.93 -1.14
C ASP A 98 2.81 -12.42 -1.29
N VAL A 99 1.96 -11.60 -0.68
CA VAL A 99 2.00 -10.14 -0.83
C VAL A 99 1.80 -9.45 0.51
N LEU A 100 2.62 -8.43 0.77
CA LEU A 100 2.43 -7.46 1.84
C LEU A 100 2.11 -6.09 1.23
N VAL A 101 1.00 -5.48 1.64
CA VAL A 101 0.64 -4.11 1.28
C VAL A 101 0.72 -3.21 2.52
N ASN A 102 1.60 -2.23 2.52
CA ASN A 102 1.77 -1.25 3.58
C ASN A 102 0.97 0.02 3.24
N ALA A 103 -0.28 0.10 3.69
CA ALA A 103 -1.18 1.23 3.48
C ALA A 103 -1.51 1.99 4.79
N ALA A 104 -0.97 1.55 5.92
CA ALA A 104 -1.11 2.27 7.18
C ALA A 104 -0.40 3.63 7.11
N GLY A 105 -1.05 4.67 7.59
CA GLY A 105 -0.48 6.00 7.65
C GLY A 105 -1.41 6.98 8.35
N VAL A 106 -0.82 8.06 8.84
CA VAL A 106 -1.51 9.19 9.47
C VAL A 106 -0.98 10.49 8.87
N THR A 107 -1.82 11.51 8.86
CA THR A 107 -1.40 12.86 8.49
C THR A 107 -2.12 13.88 9.34
N PHE A 108 -1.47 15.01 9.56
CA PHE A 108 -2.06 16.18 10.16
C PHE A 108 -1.47 17.44 9.51
N LYS A 109 -2.22 18.53 9.54
CA LYS A 109 -1.81 19.82 9.00
C LYS A 109 -1.32 20.70 10.15
N GLN A 110 -0.02 21.05 10.15
CA GLN A 110 0.58 21.92 11.14
C GLN A 110 1.78 22.68 10.58
N ALA A 111 1.95 23.95 11.00
CA ALA A 111 3.12 24.71 10.67
C ALA A 111 4.36 24.07 11.31
N THR A 112 5.42 23.86 10.52
CA THR A 112 6.63 23.15 10.97
C THR A 112 7.29 23.83 12.18
N VAL A 113 7.23 25.17 12.25
CA VAL A 113 7.81 25.95 13.36
C VAL A 113 7.16 25.63 14.73
N SER A 114 5.90 25.15 14.73
CA SER A 114 5.15 24.82 15.96
C SER A 114 4.97 23.30 16.16
N MET A 115 5.56 22.48 15.30
CA MET A 115 5.48 21.03 15.44
C MET A 115 6.42 20.57 16.57
N SER A 116 5.89 19.79 17.52
CA SER A 116 6.74 19.20 18.55
C SER A 116 7.50 17.97 18.02
N GLU A 117 8.63 17.65 18.65
CA GLU A 117 9.38 16.43 18.35
C GLU A 117 8.53 15.18 18.57
N ASP A 118 7.69 15.13 19.58
CA ASP A 118 6.79 14.00 19.84
C ASP A 118 5.77 13.80 18.70
N GLN A 119 5.21 14.87 18.14
CA GLN A 119 4.32 14.79 16.98
C GLN A 119 5.06 14.27 15.75
N TRP A 120 6.28 14.74 15.53
CA TRP A 120 7.16 14.24 14.47
C TRP A 120 7.45 12.75 14.64
N LEU A 121 7.92 12.34 15.84
CA LEU A 121 8.29 10.97 16.13
C LEU A 121 7.09 10.01 16.02
N ALA A 122 5.92 10.39 16.53
CA ALA A 122 4.70 9.58 16.44
C ALA A 122 4.25 9.34 15.00
N LEU A 123 4.39 10.36 14.13
CA LEU A 123 4.08 10.21 12.71
C LEU A 123 5.11 9.31 12.02
N MET A 124 6.41 9.56 12.25
CA MET A 124 7.49 8.74 11.69
C MET A 124 7.40 7.28 12.15
N ASP A 125 7.02 7.05 13.39
CA ASP A 125 6.83 5.71 13.94
C ASP A 125 5.73 4.94 13.21
N THR A 126 4.62 5.60 12.86
CA THR A 126 3.54 4.98 12.10
C THR A 126 3.89 4.83 10.61
N ASP A 127 4.28 5.94 9.96
CA ASP A 127 4.32 6.05 8.49
C ASP A 127 5.61 5.52 7.85
N LEU A 128 6.70 5.41 8.63
CA LEU A 128 8.00 4.94 8.16
C LEU A 128 8.48 3.71 8.95
N THR A 129 8.64 3.83 10.27
CA THR A 129 9.18 2.73 11.09
C THR A 129 8.20 1.54 11.09
N GLY A 130 6.89 1.80 11.06
CA GLY A 130 5.86 0.77 10.93
C GLY A 130 5.95 0.00 9.61
N VAL A 131 6.27 0.69 8.51
CA VAL A 131 6.53 0.03 7.22
C VAL A 131 7.76 -0.87 7.31
N LEU A 132 8.85 -0.39 7.90
CA LEU A 132 10.07 -1.19 8.08
C LEU A 132 9.79 -2.43 8.95
N ARG A 133 9.09 -2.26 10.09
CA ARG A 133 8.72 -3.39 10.97
C ARG A 133 7.91 -4.44 10.23
N ALA A 134 6.92 -4.03 9.46
CA ALA A 134 6.12 -4.95 8.66
C ALA A 134 6.98 -5.66 7.60
N CYS A 135 7.78 -4.94 6.83
CA CYS A 135 8.68 -5.54 5.84
C CYS A 135 9.59 -6.60 6.47
N GLN A 136 10.20 -6.30 7.62
CA GLN A 136 11.08 -7.26 8.33
C GLN A 136 10.32 -8.48 8.87
N SER A 137 9.13 -8.27 9.45
CA SER A 137 8.31 -9.36 10.01
C SER A 137 7.87 -10.34 8.93
N PHE A 138 7.52 -9.85 7.76
CA PHE A 138 7.01 -10.65 6.65
C PHE A 138 8.09 -11.15 5.67
N TYR A 139 9.37 -10.81 5.89
CA TYR A 139 10.47 -11.18 4.99
C TYR A 139 10.55 -12.69 4.73
N GLU A 140 10.67 -13.50 5.78
CA GLU A 140 10.81 -14.96 5.63
C GLU A 140 9.62 -15.64 4.94
N PRO A 141 8.35 -15.37 5.33
CA PRO A 141 7.21 -15.90 4.60
C PRO A 141 7.18 -15.50 3.12
N LEU A 142 7.50 -14.24 2.81
CA LEU A 142 7.54 -13.76 1.42
C LEU A 142 8.63 -14.47 0.61
N LYS A 143 9.82 -14.68 1.19
CA LYS A 143 10.91 -15.44 0.57
C LYS A 143 10.50 -16.89 0.33
N GLN A 144 9.92 -17.55 1.33
CA GLN A 144 9.45 -18.94 1.23
C GLN A 144 8.34 -19.13 0.20
N SER A 145 7.53 -18.10 -0.08
CA SER A 145 6.49 -18.18 -1.11
C SER A 145 7.06 -18.35 -2.52
N GLY A 146 8.33 -17.98 -2.75
CA GLY A 146 8.99 -17.98 -4.06
C GLY A 146 8.46 -16.94 -5.05
N ARG A 147 7.49 -16.13 -4.61
CA ARG A 147 6.86 -15.06 -5.40
C ARG A 147 6.49 -13.83 -4.56
N GLY A 148 7.36 -13.52 -3.59
CA GLY A 148 7.13 -12.43 -2.64
C GLY A 148 6.97 -11.06 -3.29
N ARG A 149 5.96 -10.29 -2.86
CA ARG A 149 5.72 -8.91 -3.30
C ARG A 149 5.49 -8.01 -2.10
N ILE A 150 6.10 -6.83 -2.12
CA ILE A 150 5.80 -5.77 -1.16
C ILE A 150 5.34 -4.53 -1.92
N ILE A 151 4.21 -3.98 -1.52
CA ILE A 151 3.62 -2.76 -2.10
C ILE A 151 3.50 -1.71 -1.00
N ASN A 152 4.31 -0.66 -1.08
CA ASN A 152 4.29 0.43 -0.14
C ASN A 152 3.43 1.58 -0.67
N ILE A 153 2.52 2.11 0.12
CA ILE A 153 1.72 3.29 -0.26
C ILE A 153 2.48 4.55 0.19
N ALA A 154 3.04 5.25 -0.80
CA ALA A 154 3.70 6.53 -0.64
C ALA A 154 2.72 7.71 -0.85
N SER A 155 3.12 8.82 -1.43
CA SER A 155 2.28 10.01 -1.64
C SER A 155 2.87 10.94 -2.70
N LEU A 156 2.04 11.81 -3.29
CA LEU A 156 2.53 13.00 -4.01
C LEU A 156 3.50 13.84 -3.17
N GLY A 157 3.30 13.84 -1.83
CA GLY A 157 4.22 14.49 -0.88
C GLY A 157 5.65 13.98 -0.93
N SER A 158 5.90 12.80 -1.52
CA SER A 158 7.24 12.29 -1.77
C SER A 158 8.00 13.03 -2.87
N PHE A 159 7.30 13.79 -3.73
CA PHE A 159 7.86 14.49 -4.90
C PHE A 159 7.60 15.99 -4.90
N ARG A 160 6.56 16.44 -4.23
CA ARG A 160 6.12 17.85 -4.19
C ARG A 160 5.86 18.29 -2.76
N ALA A 161 6.22 19.52 -2.46
CA ALA A 161 5.89 20.10 -1.17
C ALA A 161 4.40 20.48 -1.10
N PHE A 162 3.77 20.13 0.00
CA PHE A 162 2.43 20.58 0.35
C PHE A 162 2.49 21.40 1.63
N TYR A 163 1.75 22.48 1.67
CA TYR A 163 1.76 23.42 2.77
C TYR A 163 1.33 22.77 4.09
N GLN A 164 2.17 22.88 5.12
CA GLN A 164 1.92 22.42 6.50
C GLN A 164 1.78 20.89 6.70
N VAL A 165 2.43 20.08 5.86
CA VAL A 165 2.47 18.61 6.03
C VAL A 165 3.90 18.06 5.91
N ALA A 166 4.89 18.80 6.44
CA ALA A 166 6.31 18.49 6.30
C ALA A 166 6.69 17.09 6.82
N ALA A 167 6.23 16.71 8.02
CA ALA A 167 6.53 15.40 8.60
C ALA A 167 5.99 14.25 7.74
N TYR A 168 4.74 14.39 7.27
CA TYR A 168 4.14 13.41 6.37
C TYR A 168 4.90 13.30 5.05
N ALA A 169 5.25 14.42 4.43
CA ALA A 169 6.01 14.43 3.18
C ALA A 169 7.39 13.78 3.35
N ALA A 170 8.09 14.08 4.46
CA ALA A 170 9.37 13.47 4.80
C ALA A 170 9.25 11.95 4.98
N SER A 171 8.24 11.47 5.73
CA SER A 171 8.02 10.04 5.94
C SER A 171 7.76 9.32 4.62
N LYS A 172 6.89 9.88 3.75
CA LYS A 172 6.54 9.26 2.46
C LYS A 172 7.70 9.30 1.45
N THR A 173 8.56 10.32 1.51
CA THR A 173 9.83 10.35 0.75
C THR A 173 10.78 9.27 1.24
N ALA A 174 10.91 9.09 2.54
CA ALA A 174 11.74 8.04 3.14
C ALA A 174 11.21 6.64 2.78
N VAL A 175 9.89 6.43 2.69
CA VAL A 175 9.29 5.16 2.21
C VAL A 175 9.73 4.84 0.79
N LEU A 176 9.81 5.82 -0.13
CA LEU A 176 10.34 5.58 -1.48
C LEU A 176 11.82 5.18 -1.46
N SER A 177 12.62 5.79 -0.58
CA SER A 177 14.03 5.40 -0.40
C SER A 177 14.15 3.98 0.14
N LEU A 178 13.37 3.64 1.18
CA LEU A 178 13.29 2.30 1.74
C LEU A 178 12.86 1.27 0.68
N THR A 179 11.87 1.60 -0.15
CA THR A 179 11.39 0.74 -1.26
C THR A 179 12.53 0.39 -2.21
N ARG A 180 13.35 1.36 -2.61
CA ARG A 180 14.51 1.12 -3.50
C ARG A 180 15.55 0.24 -2.82
N SER A 181 15.89 0.52 -1.57
CA SER A 181 16.89 -0.24 -0.81
C SER A 181 16.47 -1.70 -0.66
N LEU A 182 15.26 -1.95 -0.16
CA LEU A 182 14.73 -3.31 0.00
C LEU A 182 14.55 -4.02 -1.34
N GLY A 183 14.14 -3.29 -2.40
CA GLY A 183 14.02 -3.82 -3.76
C GLY A 183 15.34 -4.32 -4.34
N CYS A 184 16.46 -3.67 -4.01
CA CYS A 184 17.80 -4.13 -4.39
C CYS A 184 18.28 -5.27 -3.49
N GLU A 185 18.11 -5.13 -2.18
CA GLU A 185 18.66 -6.03 -1.17
C GLU A 185 18.01 -7.41 -1.23
N TRP A 186 16.68 -7.48 -1.43
CA TRP A 186 15.89 -8.71 -1.39
C TRP A 186 15.57 -9.32 -2.76
N ALA A 187 16.03 -8.71 -3.84
CA ALA A 187 15.77 -9.18 -5.20
C ALA A 187 16.26 -10.64 -5.43
N ARG A 188 17.42 -11.00 -4.88
CA ARG A 188 17.98 -12.37 -4.99
C ARG A 188 17.19 -13.41 -4.18
N ASP A 189 16.40 -12.97 -3.22
CA ASP A 189 15.50 -13.82 -2.43
C ASP A 189 14.12 -13.97 -3.10
N GLY A 190 13.94 -13.45 -4.32
CA GLY A 190 12.70 -13.55 -5.09
C GLY A 190 11.61 -12.57 -4.63
N ILE A 191 11.96 -11.56 -3.81
CA ILE A 191 11.03 -10.55 -3.31
C ILE A 191 11.16 -9.27 -4.13
N CYS A 192 10.06 -8.86 -4.79
CA CYS A 192 9.98 -7.56 -5.45
C CYS A 192 9.32 -6.54 -4.53
N VAL A 193 9.99 -5.40 -4.29
CA VAL A 193 9.51 -4.32 -3.42
C VAL A 193 9.29 -3.07 -4.24
N ASN A 194 8.03 -2.60 -4.30
CA ASN A 194 7.63 -1.45 -5.10
C ASN A 194 6.73 -0.50 -4.31
N ALA A 195 6.52 0.70 -4.83
CA ALA A 195 5.63 1.67 -4.25
C ALA A 195 4.54 2.12 -5.21
N ILE A 196 3.37 2.48 -4.67
CA ILE A 196 2.34 3.24 -5.38
C ILE A 196 2.32 4.64 -4.78
N VAL A 197 2.27 5.65 -5.64
CA VAL A 197 2.12 7.06 -5.27
C VAL A 197 0.73 7.51 -5.68
N PRO A 198 -0.22 7.54 -4.74
CA PRO A 198 -1.55 8.07 -5.02
C PRO A 198 -1.52 9.58 -5.24
N GLY A 199 -2.33 10.04 -6.18
CA GLY A 199 -2.73 11.43 -6.34
C GLY A 199 -3.68 11.91 -5.24
N VAL A 200 -4.59 12.80 -5.60
CA VAL A 200 -5.59 13.32 -4.67
C VAL A 200 -6.85 12.46 -4.76
N PHE A 201 -7.07 11.65 -3.73
CA PHE A 201 -8.23 10.80 -3.55
C PHE A 201 -9.00 11.28 -2.32
N PRO A 202 -10.25 11.73 -2.42
CA PRO A 202 -11.08 12.04 -1.26
C PRO A 202 -11.31 10.78 -0.42
N THR A 203 -10.94 10.87 0.85
CA THR A 203 -11.14 9.81 1.84
C THR A 203 -11.55 10.47 3.16
N ASP A 204 -12.02 9.69 4.13
CA ASP A 204 -12.37 10.21 5.46
C ASP A 204 -11.24 11.02 6.10
N LEU A 205 -9.98 10.74 5.72
CA LEU A 205 -8.79 11.40 6.23
C LEU A 205 -8.66 12.86 5.75
N ASN A 206 -9.09 13.17 4.52
CA ASN A 206 -8.77 14.42 3.86
C ASN A 206 -9.98 15.14 3.21
N ILE A 207 -11.14 14.50 3.11
CA ILE A 207 -12.31 15.03 2.38
C ILE A 207 -12.68 16.45 2.81
N LYS A 208 -12.66 16.73 4.12
CA LYS A 208 -12.96 18.06 4.69
C LYS A 208 -11.89 19.11 4.37
N LEU A 209 -10.69 18.69 3.99
CA LEU A 209 -9.56 19.57 3.67
C LEU A 209 -9.50 19.93 2.18
N ILE A 210 -10.17 19.13 1.32
CA ILE A 210 -10.02 19.25 -0.13
C ILE A 210 -11.35 19.48 -0.86
N VAL A 211 -12.44 18.80 -0.51
CA VAL A 211 -13.70 18.93 -1.24
C VAL A 211 -14.38 20.26 -0.89
N GLY A 212 -14.64 21.10 -1.92
CA GLY A 212 -15.27 22.41 -1.76
C GLY A 212 -14.39 23.44 -1.03
N THR A 213 -13.08 23.32 -1.12
CA THR A 213 -12.14 24.25 -0.49
C THR A 213 -11.16 24.85 -1.50
N PRO A 214 -10.61 26.06 -1.26
CA PRO A 214 -9.60 26.67 -2.13
C PRO A 214 -8.37 25.76 -2.34
N ARG A 215 -8.01 24.94 -1.33
CA ARG A 215 -6.94 23.96 -1.44
C ARG A 215 -7.29 22.84 -2.43
N GLY A 216 -8.52 22.36 -2.40
CA GLY A 216 -9.01 21.37 -3.36
C GLY A 216 -9.08 21.92 -4.77
N ASP A 217 -9.53 23.15 -4.94
CA ASP A 217 -9.58 23.83 -6.24
C ASP A 217 -8.16 23.97 -6.84
N GLU A 218 -7.17 24.36 -6.03
CA GLU A 218 -5.77 24.40 -6.47
C GLU A 218 -5.26 23.01 -6.89
N MET A 219 -5.60 21.96 -6.14
CA MET A 219 -5.22 20.58 -6.48
C MET A 219 -5.88 20.13 -7.78
N LEU A 220 -7.15 20.43 -7.99
CA LEU A 220 -7.88 20.14 -9.22
C LEU A 220 -7.27 20.85 -10.43
N MET A 221 -6.96 22.14 -10.30
CA MET A 221 -6.32 22.94 -11.34
C MET A 221 -4.97 22.34 -11.78
N ARG A 222 -4.24 21.74 -10.84
CA ARG A 222 -2.95 21.08 -11.12
C ARG A 222 -3.08 19.65 -11.62
N THR A 223 -4.28 19.08 -11.61
CA THR A 223 -4.54 17.71 -12.07
C THR A 223 -5.06 17.75 -13.51
N PRO A 224 -4.29 17.27 -14.52
CA PRO A 224 -4.71 17.30 -15.93
C PRO A 224 -6.06 16.64 -16.20
N MET A 225 -6.41 15.57 -15.48
CA MET A 225 -7.73 14.93 -15.60
C MET A 225 -8.88 15.78 -15.03
N GLY A 226 -8.62 16.93 -14.38
CA GLY A 226 -9.63 17.88 -13.89
C GLY A 226 -10.56 17.34 -12.80
N ARG A 227 -10.21 16.23 -12.17
CA ARG A 227 -11.00 15.59 -11.12
C ARG A 227 -10.13 14.92 -10.07
N PHE A 228 -10.70 14.68 -8.91
CA PHE A 228 -10.11 13.77 -7.92
C PHE A 228 -10.20 12.31 -8.38
N GLY A 229 -9.27 11.49 -7.92
CA GLY A 229 -9.32 10.05 -8.11
C GLY A 229 -10.43 9.41 -7.28
N LYS A 230 -11.03 8.35 -7.78
CA LYS A 230 -11.90 7.45 -7.00
C LYS A 230 -11.03 6.38 -6.35
N PRO A 231 -11.24 6.02 -5.06
CA PRO A 231 -10.39 5.06 -4.34
C PRO A 231 -10.15 3.74 -5.10
N GLU A 232 -11.12 3.29 -5.89
CA GLU A 232 -11.04 2.05 -6.68
C GLU A 232 -10.02 2.15 -7.83
N GLU A 233 -9.69 3.35 -8.30
CA GLU A 233 -8.75 3.55 -9.43
C GLU A 233 -7.29 3.23 -9.07
N ILE A 234 -6.97 3.02 -7.78
CA ILE A 234 -5.63 2.58 -7.35
C ILE A 234 -5.44 1.05 -7.49
N VAL A 235 -6.55 0.29 -7.56
CA VAL A 235 -6.54 -1.18 -7.49
C VAL A 235 -5.77 -1.79 -8.66
N GLY A 236 -5.92 -1.25 -9.88
CA GLY A 236 -5.22 -1.76 -11.06
C GLY A 236 -3.69 -1.76 -10.93
N ALA A 237 -3.12 -0.71 -10.31
CA ALA A 237 -1.68 -0.66 -10.04
C ALA A 237 -1.27 -1.70 -8.98
N ALA A 238 -2.11 -1.94 -7.99
CA ALA A 238 -1.86 -2.95 -6.96
C ALA A 238 -1.96 -4.38 -7.54
N ILE A 239 -2.92 -4.66 -8.43
CA ILE A 239 -3.03 -5.94 -9.15
C ILE A 239 -1.75 -6.22 -9.94
N LEU A 240 -1.28 -5.25 -10.75
CA LEU A 240 -0.03 -5.39 -11.49
C LEU A 240 1.12 -5.75 -10.56
N LEU A 241 1.35 -4.96 -9.49
CA LEU A 241 2.46 -5.16 -8.58
C LEU A 241 2.33 -6.43 -7.73
N ALA A 242 1.11 -6.90 -7.46
CA ALA A 242 0.84 -8.15 -6.75
C ALA A 242 0.96 -9.38 -7.64
N SER A 243 0.97 -9.25 -8.96
CA SER A 243 0.89 -10.33 -9.93
C SER A 243 2.27 -10.82 -10.43
N ASP A 244 2.26 -11.81 -11.30
CA ASP A 244 3.47 -12.26 -12.02
C ASP A 244 3.88 -11.32 -13.15
N GLY A 245 3.01 -10.41 -13.58
CA GLY A 245 3.35 -9.34 -14.49
C GLY A 245 4.44 -8.41 -13.97
N ALA A 246 4.60 -8.31 -12.65
CA ALA A 246 5.61 -7.49 -12.00
C ALA A 246 6.87 -8.26 -11.53
N ARG A 247 7.09 -9.49 -11.97
CA ARG A 247 8.23 -10.31 -11.47
C ARG A 247 9.62 -9.73 -11.79
N PHE A 248 9.71 -8.80 -12.72
CA PHE A 248 10.95 -8.08 -13.07
C PHE A 248 10.86 -6.57 -12.74
N ILE A 249 9.89 -6.18 -11.92
CA ILE A 249 9.69 -4.82 -11.43
C ILE A 249 10.02 -4.81 -9.93
N THR A 250 11.15 -4.19 -9.55
CA THR A 250 11.55 -4.03 -8.15
C THR A 250 12.24 -2.69 -7.94
N GLY A 251 12.08 -2.09 -6.75
CA GLY A 251 12.59 -0.75 -6.41
C GLY A 251 11.86 0.39 -7.12
N GLN A 252 10.73 0.13 -7.80
CA GLN A 252 10.07 1.10 -8.66
C GLN A 252 8.87 1.77 -7.98
N THR A 253 8.42 2.85 -8.62
CA THR A 253 7.28 3.64 -8.16
C THR A 253 6.27 3.78 -9.29
N ILE A 254 5.02 3.38 -9.04
CA ILE A 254 3.88 3.62 -9.94
C ILE A 254 3.09 4.81 -9.41
N VAL A 255 2.94 5.85 -10.22
CA VAL A 255 2.16 7.04 -9.89
C VAL A 255 0.74 6.88 -10.44
N VAL A 256 -0.27 7.10 -9.57
CA VAL A 256 -1.70 7.03 -9.92
C VAL A 256 -2.33 8.34 -9.48
N ASP A 257 -2.23 9.39 -10.29
CA ASP A 257 -2.47 10.78 -9.85
C ASP A 257 -3.23 11.67 -10.85
N GLY A 258 -3.76 11.11 -11.92
CA GLY A 258 -4.46 11.89 -12.95
C GLY A 258 -3.56 12.88 -13.69
N GLY A 259 -2.24 12.63 -13.69
CA GLY A 259 -1.24 13.46 -14.37
C GLY A 259 -0.64 14.58 -13.52
N TYR A 260 -0.94 14.65 -12.23
CA TYR A 260 -0.51 15.74 -11.33
C TYR A 260 1.02 15.94 -11.33
N LEU A 261 1.81 14.88 -11.22
CA LEU A 261 3.27 14.98 -11.20
C LEU A 261 3.90 15.21 -12.57
N ALA A 262 3.24 14.78 -13.63
CA ALA A 262 3.72 14.92 -15.01
C ALA A 262 3.46 16.33 -15.56
N SER A 263 2.51 17.07 -14.97
CA SER A 263 2.10 18.37 -15.47
C SER A 263 3.05 19.50 -15.04
N GLY A 264 3.33 20.40 -15.97
CA GLY A 264 3.94 21.73 -15.70
C GLY A 264 2.87 22.81 -15.71
N VAL A 265 2.20 22.99 -16.85
CA VAL A 265 1.11 23.95 -17.07
C VAL A 265 -0.03 23.21 -17.76
N ASN A 266 -1.25 23.35 -17.27
CA ASN A 266 -2.43 22.62 -17.77
C ASN A 266 -3.27 23.43 -18.79
N GLN A 267 -2.90 24.71 -19.03
CA GLN A 267 -3.57 25.59 -20.00
C GLN A 267 -2.55 26.43 -20.75
#